data_57bbdb1bc85c82f5d9fed877a77c93a1
#
_entry.id   57bbdb1bc85c82f5d9fed877a77c93a1
#
_cell.length_a   1.000
_cell.length_b   1.000
_cell.length_c   1.000
_cell.angle_alpha   90.00
_cell.angle_beta   90.00
_cell.angle_gamma   90.00
#
_symmetry.space_group_name_H-M   'P 1'
#
loop_
_entity.id
_entity.type
_entity.pdbx_description
1 polymer ?
#
loop_
_entity_poly.entity_id
_entity_poly.type
_entity_poly.pdbx_seq_one_letter_code
_entity_poly.pdbx_strand_id
1 'polypeptide(L)'
;MNFGQLKAYLLELIGRAPSDLCYALVTADINAALRIAAMEDTATLTEAASVTLPTDFLAMVSVYRDTATRTPLRPTTAQAINNVHRTSGTPTQYAIVDGAMLLNPEPDGTEDIVIRYYAKQADLSADSDTTAVLTKHPAIYVYGALAHHAQLIRNMEAAAIWQSQYIQAVKGARASDSVDRYSGAPMEPSVRVAP
;
A
#
# COMPACT_ATOMS: atom_id res chain seq x y z
N MET A 1 15.34 -8.55 7.41
CA MET A 1 15.09 -8.72 8.85
C MET A 1 13.77 -9.46 9.01
N ASN A 2 13.68 -10.48 9.86
CA ASN A 2 12.44 -11.14 10.24
C ASN A 2 11.96 -10.65 11.62
N PHE A 3 10.77 -11.09 12.04
CA PHE A 3 10.16 -10.65 13.30
C PHE A 3 10.98 -11.07 14.54
N GLY A 4 11.54 -12.29 14.56
CA GLY A 4 12.41 -12.74 15.65
C GLY A 4 13.68 -11.89 15.81
N GLN A 5 14.30 -11.51 14.67
CA GLN A 5 15.47 -10.61 14.68
C GLN A 5 15.08 -9.21 15.16
N LEU A 6 13.90 -8.71 14.81
CA LEU A 6 13.39 -7.43 15.29
C LEU A 6 13.19 -7.45 16.80
N LYS A 7 12.56 -8.50 17.35
CA LYS A 7 12.37 -8.67 18.79
C LYS A 7 13.70 -8.76 19.55
N ALA A 8 14.66 -9.54 19.03
CA ALA A 8 15.99 -9.67 19.63
C ALA A 8 16.72 -8.33 19.66
N TYR A 9 16.70 -7.58 18.55
CA TYR A 9 17.30 -6.25 18.48
C TYR A 9 16.69 -5.27 19.50
N LEU A 10 15.36 -5.25 19.62
CA LEU A 10 14.68 -4.37 20.55
C LEU A 10 14.92 -4.79 22.01
N LEU A 11 15.03 -6.10 22.29
CA LEU A 11 15.40 -6.60 23.61
C LEU A 11 16.81 -6.13 24.03
N GLU A 12 17.77 -6.17 23.12
CA GLU A 12 19.12 -5.64 23.34
C GLU A 12 19.11 -4.13 23.61
N LEU A 13 18.30 -3.37 22.83
CA LEU A 13 18.30 -1.92 22.86
C LEU A 13 17.72 -1.34 24.16
N ILE A 14 16.62 -1.91 24.67
CA ILE A 14 15.88 -1.37 25.82
C ILE A 14 15.77 -2.35 27.00
N GLY A 15 16.44 -3.50 26.94
CA GLY A 15 16.43 -4.52 28.00
C GLY A 15 15.11 -5.28 28.17
N ARG A 16 14.09 -4.96 27.37
CA ARG A 16 12.78 -5.61 27.39
C ARG A 16 12.15 -5.54 25.99
N ALA A 17 11.68 -6.67 25.47
CA ALA A 17 10.94 -6.66 24.21
C ALA A 17 9.59 -5.95 24.38
N PRO A 18 9.18 -5.08 23.41
CA PRO A 18 7.80 -4.59 23.34
C PRO A 18 6.80 -5.75 23.25
N SER A 19 5.56 -5.52 23.69
CA SER A 19 4.47 -6.50 23.53
C SER A 19 4.08 -6.67 22.07
N ASP A 20 3.52 -7.82 21.71
CA ASP A 20 3.05 -8.09 20.33
C ASP A 20 2.03 -7.06 19.85
N LEU A 21 1.24 -6.51 20.78
CA LEU A 21 0.33 -5.40 20.48
C LEU A 21 1.04 -4.19 19.87
N CYS A 22 2.25 -3.85 20.33
CA CYS A 22 3.00 -2.70 19.79
C CYS A 22 3.32 -2.91 18.30
N TYR A 23 3.68 -4.12 17.90
CA TYR A 23 3.98 -4.43 16.50
C TYR A 23 2.70 -4.46 15.64
N ALA A 24 1.60 -4.98 16.17
CA ALA A 24 0.31 -4.95 15.48
C ALA A 24 -0.16 -3.50 15.25
N LEU A 25 0.02 -2.60 16.21
CA LEU A 25 -0.29 -1.18 16.05
C LEU A 25 0.58 -0.52 14.97
N VAL A 26 1.88 -0.83 14.92
CA VAL A 26 2.76 -0.34 13.84
C VAL A 26 2.28 -0.84 12.48
N THR A 27 1.91 -2.13 12.37
CA THR A 27 1.37 -2.68 11.12
C THR A 27 0.07 -1.97 10.71
N ALA A 28 -0.80 -1.68 11.67
CA ALA A 28 -2.02 -0.91 11.43
C ALA A 28 -1.72 0.52 10.93
N ASP A 29 -0.77 1.22 11.55
CA ASP A 29 -0.32 2.56 11.14
C ASP A 29 0.26 2.55 9.71
N ILE A 30 1.08 1.54 9.39
CA ILE A 30 1.64 1.33 8.04
C ILE A 30 0.49 1.16 7.04
N ASN A 31 -0.45 0.26 7.31
CA ASN A 31 -1.57 -0.03 6.44
C ASN A 31 -2.50 1.19 6.25
N ALA A 32 -2.65 2.01 7.28
CA ALA A 32 -3.46 3.23 7.21
C ALA A 32 -2.82 4.32 6.34
N ALA A 33 -1.52 4.58 6.51
CA ALA A 33 -0.91 5.82 6.02
C ALA A 33 0.25 5.64 5.02
N LEU A 34 0.89 4.47 4.95
CA LEU A 34 2.06 4.27 4.08
C LEU A 34 1.63 3.72 2.71
N ARG A 35 2.18 4.32 1.64
CA ARG A 35 2.03 3.86 0.26
C ARG A 35 3.38 4.02 -0.43
N ILE A 36 4.13 2.92 -0.56
CA ILE A 36 5.45 2.85 -1.18
C ILE A 36 5.52 1.63 -2.10
N ALA A 37 6.43 1.63 -3.06
CA ALA A 37 6.58 0.54 -4.03
C ALA A 37 6.79 -0.84 -3.37
N ALA A 38 7.41 -0.87 -2.18
CA ALA A 38 7.56 -2.11 -1.42
C ALA A 38 6.22 -2.76 -0.99
N MET A 39 5.11 -2.00 -1.02
CA MET A 39 3.77 -2.49 -0.71
C MET A 39 2.95 -2.78 -1.97
N GLU A 40 3.50 -2.59 -3.16
CA GLU A 40 2.77 -2.84 -4.40
C GLU A 40 2.73 -4.33 -4.73
N ASP A 41 1.56 -4.76 -5.19
CA ASP A 41 1.34 -6.11 -5.70
C ASP A 41 0.48 -6.04 -6.99
N THR A 42 0.42 -7.16 -7.68
CA THR A 42 -0.28 -7.28 -8.96
C THR A 42 -1.19 -8.51 -8.93
N ALA A 43 -2.45 -8.32 -9.30
CA ALA A 43 -3.40 -9.42 -9.45
C ALA A 43 -4.05 -9.38 -10.83
N THR A 44 -4.30 -10.58 -11.38
CA THR A 44 -5.07 -10.76 -12.60
C THR A 44 -6.48 -11.20 -12.21
N LEU A 45 -7.47 -10.50 -12.71
CA LEU A 45 -8.90 -10.71 -12.43
C LEU A 45 -9.64 -10.86 -13.76
N THR A 46 -10.63 -11.74 -13.80
CA THR A 46 -11.47 -11.89 -15.01
C THR A 46 -12.53 -10.80 -15.05
N GLU A 47 -12.77 -10.22 -16.22
CA GLU A 47 -13.80 -9.21 -16.44
C GLU A 47 -15.19 -9.70 -16.04
N ALA A 48 -15.90 -8.87 -15.29
CA ALA A 48 -17.31 -9.00 -14.94
C ALA A 48 -17.89 -7.61 -14.66
N ALA A 49 -19.20 -7.47 -14.64
CA ALA A 49 -19.84 -6.19 -14.28
C ALA A 49 -19.42 -5.67 -12.90
N SER A 50 -19.12 -6.61 -11.99
CA SER A 50 -18.55 -6.37 -10.67
C SER A 50 -17.46 -7.41 -10.40
N VAL A 51 -16.23 -6.96 -10.17
CA VAL A 51 -15.06 -7.80 -9.96
C VAL A 51 -14.62 -7.66 -8.51
N THR A 52 -14.56 -8.77 -7.75
CA THR A 52 -14.08 -8.76 -6.36
C THR A 52 -12.58 -8.48 -6.31
N LEU A 53 -12.20 -7.48 -5.51
CA LEU A 53 -10.80 -7.13 -5.28
C LEU A 53 -10.12 -8.11 -4.30
N PRO A 54 -8.78 -8.26 -4.33
CA PRO A 54 -8.04 -9.05 -3.36
C PRO A 54 -8.32 -8.61 -1.91
N THR A 55 -8.29 -9.54 -0.97
CA THR A 55 -8.62 -9.28 0.45
C THR A 55 -7.61 -8.37 1.15
N ASP A 56 -6.42 -8.26 0.59
CA ASP A 56 -5.33 -7.39 1.04
C ASP A 56 -5.28 -6.04 0.28
N PHE A 57 -6.27 -5.75 -0.55
CA PHE A 57 -6.35 -4.50 -1.29
C PHE A 57 -6.47 -3.28 -0.36
N LEU A 58 -5.60 -2.29 -0.56
CA LEU A 58 -5.65 -0.99 0.13
C LEU A 58 -5.99 0.17 -0.80
N ALA A 59 -5.27 0.28 -1.91
CA ALA A 59 -5.47 1.37 -2.85
C ALA A 59 -4.98 0.98 -4.25
N MET A 60 -5.69 1.43 -5.27
CA MET A 60 -5.35 1.18 -6.67
C MET A 60 -4.17 2.04 -7.12
N VAL A 61 -3.24 1.43 -7.85
CA VAL A 61 -2.14 2.12 -8.54
C VAL A 61 -2.46 2.26 -10.02
N SER A 62 -2.80 1.16 -10.68
CA SER A 62 -3.20 1.15 -12.10
C SER A 62 -4.07 -0.05 -12.43
N VAL A 63 -4.89 0.10 -13.45
CA VAL A 63 -5.76 -0.95 -13.99
C VAL A 63 -5.66 -0.93 -15.50
N TYR A 64 -5.49 -2.08 -16.12
CA TYR A 64 -5.55 -2.22 -17.57
C TYR A 64 -6.13 -3.58 -17.97
N ARG A 65 -6.77 -3.61 -19.14
CA ARG A 65 -7.17 -4.87 -19.77
C ARG A 65 -5.96 -5.52 -20.44
N ASP A 66 -5.76 -6.80 -20.20
CA ASP A 66 -4.66 -7.58 -20.77
C ASP A 66 -5.07 -8.22 -22.09
N THR A 67 -5.30 -7.37 -23.09
CA THR A 67 -5.56 -7.75 -24.47
C THR A 67 -4.31 -7.58 -25.32
N ALA A 68 -4.35 -7.89 -26.61
CA ALA A 68 -3.24 -7.70 -27.53
C ALA A 68 -2.63 -6.27 -27.46
N THR A 69 -3.46 -5.28 -27.15
CA THR A 69 -3.02 -3.91 -26.82
C THR A 69 -3.51 -3.56 -25.43
N ARG A 70 -2.58 -3.37 -24.48
CA ARG A 70 -2.92 -3.00 -23.10
C ARG A 70 -3.70 -1.70 -23.07
N THR A 71 -4.96 -1.77 -22.63
CA THR A 71 -5.84 -0.62 -22.58
C THR A 71 -6.06 -0.20 -21.13
N PRO A 72 -5.56 0.98 -20.70
CA PRO A 72 -5.76 1.43 -19.32
C PRO A 72 -7.22 1.84 -19.08
N LEU A 73 -7.76 1.46 -17.92
CA LEU A 73 -9.06 1.90 -17.46
C LEU A 73 -8.92 3.18 -16.62
N ARG A 74 -9.89 4.10 -16.77
CA ARG A 74 -9.89 5.37 -16.05
C ARG A 74 -10.72 5.27 -14.76
N PRO A 75 -10.23 5.76 -13.62
CA PRO A 75 -11.04 5.80 -12.40
C PRO A 75 -12.19 6.79 -12.55
N THR A 76 -13.35 6.42 -12.05
CA THR A 76 -14.55 7.26 -11.97
C THR A 76 -15.26 7.05 -10.63
N THR A 77 -16.34 7.78 -10.39
CA THR A 77 -17.16 7.60 -9.18
C THR A 77 -18.26 6.56 -9.41
N ALA A 78 -18.65 5.85 -8.34
CA ALA A 78 -19.79 4.94 -8.40
C ALA A 78 -21.07 5.64 -8.87
N GLN A 79 -21.27 6.88 -8.45
CA GLN A 79 -22.42 7.68 -8.87
C GLN A 79 -22.40 7.96 -10.37
N ALA A 80 -21.23 8.23 -10.98
CA ALA A 80 -21.10 8.44 -12.40
C ALA A 80 -21.46 7.16 -13.19
N ILE A 81 -21.01 5.98 -12.71
CA ILE A 81 -21.38 4.70 -13.34
C ILE A 81 -22.88 4.44 -13.21
N ASN A 82 -23.49 4.70 -12.06
CA ASN A 82 -24.91 4.45 -11.83
C ASN A 82 -25.83 5.39 -12.62
N ASN A 83 -25.34 6.58 -12.98
CA ASN A 83 -26.12 7.57 -13.75
C ASN A 83 -26.06 7.37 -15.27
N VAL A 84 -25.20 6.49 -15.75
CA VAL A 84 -25.10 6.15 -17.17
C VAL A 84 -25.98 4.93 -17.45
N HIS A 85 -26.69 4.93 -18.60
CA HIS A 85 -27.38 3.73 -19.06
C HIS A 85 -26.38 2.57 -19.14
N ARG A 86 -26.76 1.42 -18.54
CA ARG A 86 -25.98 0.20 -18.65
C ARG A 86 -25.90 -0.23 -20.11
N THR A 87 -24.77 0.03 -20.73
CA THR A 87 -24.45 -0.47 -22.06
C THR A 87 -23.46 -1.60 -21.91
N SER A 88 -23.66 -2.68 -22.67
CA SER A 88 -22.67 -3.74 -22.79
C SER A 88 -21.60 -3.33 -23.80
N GLY A 89 -20.35 -3.70 -23.54
CA GLY A 89 -19.25 -3.40 -24.44
C GLY A 89 -17.87 -3.44 -23.73
N THR A 90 -16.87 -2.92 -24.41
CA THR A 90 -15.51 -2.86 -23.87
C THR A 90 -15.40 -1.85 -22.74
N PRO A 91 -15.03 -2.25 -21.51
CA PRO A 91 -14.84 -1.35 -20.38
C PRO A 91 -13.76 -0.31 -20.63
N THR A 92 -14.04 0.93 -20.24
CA THR A 92 -13.10 2.06 -20.34
C THR A 92 -12.90 2.77 -18.99
N GLN A 93 -13.84 2.55 -18.07
CA GLN A 93 -13.85 3.18 -16.75
C GLN A 93 -14.11 2.14 -15.66
N TYR A 94 -13.67 2.46 -14.45
CA TYR A 94 -13.96 1.66 -13.27
C TYR A 94 -14.25 2.53 -12.04
N ALA A 95 -15.03 2.00 -11.09
CA ALA A 95 -15.20 2.58 -9.76
C ALA A 95 -15.04 1.48 -8.71
N ILE A 96 -14.57 1.84 -7.53
CA ILE A 96 -14.40 0.91 -6.40
C ILE A 96 -15.50 1.19 -5.38
N VAL A 97 -16.24 0.13 -5.02
CA VAL A 97 -17.34 0.18 -4.03
C VAL A 97 -17.27 -1.11 -3.21
N ASP A 98 -17.21 -0.98 -1.89
CA ASP A 98 -17.30 -2.09 -0.94
C ASP A 98 -16.42 -3.31 -1.27
N GLY A 99 -15.16 -3.06 -1.64
CA GLY A 99 -14.21 -4.14 -1.96
C GLY A 99 -14.44 -4.78 -3.35
N ALA A 100 -15.30 -4.22 -4.17
CA ALA A 100 -15.50 -4.62 -5.55
C ALA A 100 -15.17 -3.48 -6.52
N MET A 101 -14.73 -3.84 -7.72
CA MET A 101 -14.51 -2.93 -8.84
C MET A 101 -15.67 -3.08 -9.83
N LEU A 102 -16.42 -2.00 -10.03
CA LEU A 102 -17.47 -1.89 -11.04
C LEU A 102 -16.87 -1.40 -12.34
N LEU A 103 -17.24 -2.03 -13.46
CA LEU A 103 -16.76 -1.69 -14.79
C LEU A 103 -17.85 -0.97 -15.61
N ASN A 104 -17.44 -0.04 -16.45
CA ASN A 104 -18.33 0.68 -17.36
C ASN A 104 -17.65 0.95 -18.72
N PRO A 105 -18.29 0.59 -19.84
CA PRO A 105 -19.49 -0.28 -20.02
C PRO A 105 -19.36 -1.64 -19.31
N GLU A 106 -20.51 -2.32 -19.12
CA GLU A 106 -20.47 -3.72 -18.64
C GLU A 106 -19.73 -4.58 -19.67
N PRO A 107 -18.76 -5.44 -19.24
CA PRO A 107 -18.03 -6.29 -20.16
C PRO A 107 -18.97 -7.18 -20.99
N ASP A 108 -18.68 -7.29 -22.27
CA ASP A 108 -19.32 -8.25 -23.19
C ASP A 108 -18.47 -9.50 -23.43
N GLY A 109 -17.27 -9.53 -22.85
CA GLY A 109 -16.28 -10.61 -22.90
C GLY A 109 -15.86 -11.10 -21.53
N THR A 110 -14.83 -11.93 -21.53
CA THR A 110 -14.20 -12.52 -20.33
C THR A 110 -12.68 -12.31 -20.36
N GLU A 111 -12.27 -11.15 -20.83
CA GLU A 111 -10.86 -10.79 -20.90
C GLU A 111 -10.28 -10.60 -19.50
N ASP A 112 -8.97 -10.70 -19.37
CA ASP A 112 -8.31 -10.46 -18.11
C ASP A 112 -8.06 -8.98 -17.86
N ILE A 113 -8.27 -8.59 -16.60
CA ILE A 113 -7.90 -7.27 -16.07
C ILE A 113 -6.73 -7.46 -15.14
N VAL A 114 -5.65 -6.75 -15.40
CA VAL A 114 -4.53 -6.68 -14.48
C VAL A 114 -4.62 -5.42 -13.66
N ILE A 115 -4.65 -5.60 -12.35
CA ILE A 115 -4.61 -4.53 -11.37
C ILE A 115 -3.23 -4.49 -10.69
N ARG A 116 -2.69 -3.30 -10.53
CA ARG A 116 -1.56 -3.03 -9.65
C ARG A 116 -2.06 -2.19 -8.50
N TYR A 117 -1.81 -2.62 -7.28
CA TYR A 117 -2.41 -2.04 -6.08
C TYR A 117 -1.43 -2.06 -4.92
N TYR A 118 -1.68 -1.26 -3.89
CA TYR A 118 -0.99 -1.37 -2.62
C TYR A 118 -1.65 -2.46 -1.79
N ALA A 119 -0.85 -3.45 -1.38
CA ALA A 119 -1.28 -4.59 -0.57
C ALA A 119 -1.11 -4.30 0.92
N LYS A 120 -2.08 -4.76 1.70
CA LYS A 120 -2.05 -4.73 3.15
C LYS A 120 -0.90 -5.59 3.66
N GLN A 121 -0.07 -5.02 4.53
CA GLN A 121 0.96 -5.79 5.22
C GLN A 121 0.30 -6.69 6.28
N ALA A 122 0.70 -7.96 6.29
CA ALA A 122 0.22 -8.92 7.29
C ALA A 122 0.77 -8.61 8.68
N ASP A 123 0.02 -9.01 9.72
CA ASP A 123 0.50 -8.92 11.08
C ASP A 123 1.64 -9.90 11.32
N LEU A 124 2.60 -9.49 12.13
CA LEU A 124 3.76 -10.29 12.51
C LEU A 124 3.39 -11.12 13.75
N SER A 125 3.40 -12.44 13.64
CA SER A 125 3.02 -13.38 14.71
C SER A 125 4.11 -14.40 15.02
N ALA A 126 4.66 -15.07 14.02
CA ALA A 126 5.74 -16.03 14.16
C ALA A 126 7.12 -15.36 13.96
N ASP A 127 8.15 -15.86 14.64
CA ASP A 127 9.51 -15.30 14.55
C ASP A 127 10.11 -15.33 13.13
N SER A 128 9.62 -16.22 12.29
CA SER A 128 9.99 -16.31 10.88
C SER A 128 9.29 -15.27 10.00
N ASP A 129 8.22 -14.64 10.49
CA ASP A 129 7.41 -13.72 9.69
C ASP A 129 8.22 -12.51 9.24
N THR A 130 7.88 -12.06 8.06
CA THR A 130 8.46 -10.85 7.47
C THR A 130 7.41 -10.13 6.63
N THR A 131 7.57 -8.83 6.50
CA THR A 131 6.79 -8.01 5.56
C THR A 131 7.72 -7.30 4.61
N ALA A 132 7.20 -6.85 3.48
CA ALA A 132 7.99 -6.08 2.52
C ALA A 132 8.57 -4.81 3.15
N VAL A 133 7.78 -4.14 4.01
CA VAL A 133 8.21 -2.95 4.75
C VAL A 133 9.28 -3.28 5.79
N LEU A 134 9.13 -4.37 6.56
CA LEU A 134 10.13 -4.80 7.54
C LEU A 134 11.46 -5.17 6.87
N THR A 135 11.40 -5.76 5.69
CA THR A 135 12.58 -6.15 4.93
C THR A 135 13.33 -4.95 4.37
N LYS A 136 12.61 -4.01 3.74
CA LYS A 136 13.22 -2.87 3.04
C LYS A 136 13.47 -1.67 3.96
N HIS A 137 12.59 -1.44 4.95
CA HIS A 137 12.62 -0.28 5.84
C HIS A 137 12.42 -0.67 7.32
N PRO A 138 13.32 -1.47 7.92
CA PRO A 138 13.15 -2.00 9.29
C PRO A 138 13.03 -0.90 10.35
N ALA A 139 13.63 0.27 10.12
CA ALA A 139 13.57 1.41 11.04
C ALA A 139 12.13 1.86 11.36
N ILE A 140 11.19 1.66 10.44
CA ILE A 140 9.76 1.97 10.66
C ILE A 140 9.21 1.10 11.79
N TYR A 141 9.44 -0.22 11.75
CA TYR A 141 9.01 -1.12 12.80
C TYR A 141 9.75 -0.90 14.11
N VAL A 142 11.07 -0.65 14.07
CA VAL A 142 11.87 -0.38 15.26
C VAL A 142 11.34 0.83 16.03
N TYR A 143 11.28 1.98 15.37
CA TYR A 143 10.87 3.22 16.04
C TYR A 143 9.37 3.26 16.35
N GLY A 144 8.54 2.67 15.50
CA GLY A 144 7.10 2.55 15.75
C GLY A 144 6.81 1.70 16.99
N ALA A 145 7.44 0.51 17.11
CA ALA A 145 7.28 -0.36 18.26
C ALA A 145 7.78 0.30 19.56
N LEU A 146 8.90 1.02 19.52
CA LEU A 146 9.42 1.78 20.66
C LEU A 146 8.48 2.93 21.06
N ALA A 147 7.89 3.64 20.11
CA ALA A 147 6.93 4.71 20.39
C ALA A 147 5.68 4.17 21.09
N HIS A 148 5.06 3.11 20.56
CA HIS A 148 3.90 2.48 21.17
C HIS A 148 4.24 1.85 22.54
N HIS A 149 5.42 1.22 22.66
CA HIS A 149 5.90 0.68 23.94
C HIS A 149 6.05 1.77 24.99
N ALA A 150 6.68 2.91 24.65
CA ALA A 150 6.87 4.03 25.57
C ALA A 150 5.52 4.63 26.03
N GLN A 151 4.52 4.70 25.13
CA GLN A 151 3.15 5.09 25.47
C GLN A 151 2.51 4.08 26.44
N LEU A 152 2.67 2.78 26.20
CA LEU A 152 2.12 1.73 27.04
C LEU A 152 2.64 1.80 28.47
N ILE A 153 3.94 2.07 28.66
CA ILE A 153 4.57 2.25 29.99
C ILE A 153 4.43 3.68 30.54
N ARG A 154 3.66 4.55 29.87
CA ARG A 154 3.40 5.95 30.23
C ARG A 154 4.65 6.84 30.33
N ASN A 155 5.71 6.50 29.61
CA ASN A 155 6.88 7.36 29.46
C ASN A 155 6.70 8.30 28.27
N MET A 156 6.01 9.43 28.50
CA MET A 156 5.63 10.37 27.43
C MET A 156 6.84 11.10 26.82
N GLU A 157 7.91 11.29 27.56
CA GLU A 157 9.15 11.89 27.06
C GLU A 157 9.83 10.97 26.02
N ALA A 158 10.03 9.70 26.38
CA ALA A 158 10.56 8.71 25.44
C ALA A 158 9.61 8.49 24.24
N ALA A 159 8.30 8.48 24.48
CA ALA A 159 7.32 8.35 23.41
C ALA A 159 7.43 9.46 22.36
N ALA A 160 7.61 10.71 22.79
CA ALA A 160 7.78 11.84 21.87
C ALA A 160 9.06 11.72 21.03
N ILE A 161 10.16 11.28 21.65
CA ILE A 161 11.42 11.05 20.94
C ILE A 161 11.27 9.96 19.88
N TRP A 162 10.75 8.80 20.25
CA TRP A 162 10.58 7.66 19.34
C TRP A 162 9.56 7.95 18.24
N GLN A 163 8.49 8.68 18.55
CA GLN A 163 7.51 9.13 17.55
C GLN A 163 8.16 10.05 16.50
N SER A 164 9.04 10.95 16.92
CA SER A 164 9.81 11.79 16.00
C SER A 164 10.68 10.96 15.06
N GLN A 165 11.39 9.95 15.60
CA GLN A 165 12.22 9.03 14.80
C GLN A 165 11.37 8.18 13.85
N TYR A 166 10.21 7.70 14.29
CA TYR A 166 9.25 6.99 13.43
C TYR A 166 8.81 7.85 12.24
N ILE A 167 8.43 9.10 12.48
CA ILE A 167 8.07 10.04 11.41
C ILE A 167 9.21 10.26 10.43
N GLN A 168 10.46 10.38 10.92
CA GLN A 168 11.63 10.51 10.05
C GLN A 168 11.90 9.24 9.24
N ALA A 169 11.73 8.05 9.83
CA ALA A 169 11.87 6.77 9.13
C ALA A 169 10.83 6.65 8.00
N VAL A 170 9.58 7.01 8.26
CA VAL A 170 8.50 7.03 7.25
C VAL A 170 8.80 8.03 6.12
N LYS A 171 9.27 9.24 6.46
CA LYS A 171 9.69 10.23 5.45
C LYS A 171 10.86 9.71 4.61
N GLY A 172 11.85 9.10 5.24
CA GLY A 172 13.00 8.49 4.56
C GLY A 172 12.58 7.39 3.59
N ALA A 173 11.66 6.51 4.00
CA ALA A 173 11.12 5.46 3.14
C ALA A 173 10.39 6.02 1.91
N ARG A 174 9.57 7.07 2.09
CA ARG A 174 8.89 7.74 0.96
C ARG A 174 9.88 8.45 0.02
N ALA A 175 10.92 9.06 0.56
CA ALA A 175 11.96 9.71 -0.24
C ALA A 175 12.74 8.68 -1.08
N SER A 176 13.14 7.55 -0.47
CA SER A 176 13.80 6.44 -1.17
C SER A 176 12.90 5.88 -2.27
N ASP A 177 11.61 5.67 -1.99
CA ASP A 177 10.64 5.17 -2.97
C ASP A 177 10.51 6.13 -4.17
N SER A 178 10.47 7.43 -3.92
CA SER A 178 10.42 8.44 -4.99
C SER A 178 11.68 8.39 -5.87
N VAL A 179 12.87 8.27 -5.29
CA VAL A 179 14.12 8.13 -6.04
C VAL A 179 14.12 6.83 -6.85
N ASP A 180 13.73 5.71 -6.25
CA ASP A 180 13.68 4.39 -6.92
C ASP A 180 12.75 4.41 -8.14
N ARG A 181 11.57 5.06 -8.03
CA ARG A 181 10.58 5.15 -9.11
C ARG A 181 11.05 5.96 -10.31
N TYR A 182 11.83 7.02 -10.06
CA TYR A 182 12.28 7.93 -11.10
C TYR A 182 13.74 7.72 -11.49
N SER A 183 14.45 6.74 -10.88
CA SER A 183 15.81 6.42 -11.26
C SER A 183 15.85 5.89 -12.69
N GLY A 184 16.56 6.61 -13.58
CA GLY A 184 16.66 6.27 -15.01
C GLY A 184 15.59 6.87 -15.91
N ALA A 185 14.59 7.58 -15.39
CA ALA A 185 13.71 8.37 -16.22
C ALA A 185 14.43 9.65 -16.69
N PRO A 186 14.45 9.96 -18.01
CA PRO A 186 14.98 11.24 -18.47
C PRO A 186 14.15 12.37 -17.88
N MET A 187 14.79 13.37 -17.27
CA MET A 187 14.11 14.59 -16.88
C MET A 187 13.76 15.38 -18.14
N GLU A 188 12.54 15.23 -18.63
CA GLU A 188 12.04 16.16 -19.64
C GLU A 188 11.67 17.48 -18.94
N PRO A 189 12.33 18.59 -19.28
CA PRO A 189 11.89 19.88 -18.78
C PRO A 189 10.50 20.16 -19.37
N SER A 190 9.48 20.24 -18.51
CA SER A 190 8.15 20.69 -18.92
C SER A 190 8.24 22.18 -19.26
N VAL A 191 8.55 22.50 -20.51
CA VAL A 191 8.39 23.83 -21.03
C VAL A 191 6.88 24.05 -21.16
N ARG A 192 6.26 24.71 -20.17
CA ARG A 192 4.95 25.32 -20.35
C ARG A 192 5.15 26.46 -21.33
N VAL A 193 4.85 26.22 -22.61
CA VAL A 193 4.59 27.32 -23.53
C VAL A 193 3.26 27.91 -23.10
N ALA A 194 3.30 29.09 -22.48
CA ALA A 194 2.10 29.87 -22.23
C ALA A 194 1.50 30.29 -23.57
N PRO A 195 0.16 30.28 -23.72
CA PRO A 195 -0.52 30.74 -24.93
C PRO A 195 -0.35 32.23 -25.16
#